data_e15a55f8c88578d0e8e9b5e75c35666b
#
_entry.id   e15a55f8c88578d0e8e9b5e75c35666b
#
_cell.length_a   1.000
_cell.length_b   1.000
_cell.length_c   1.000
_cell.angle_alpha   90.00
_cell.angle_beta   90.00
_cell.angle_gamma   90.00
#
_symmetry.space_group_name_H-M   'P 1'
#
loop_
_entity.id
_entity.type
_entity.pdbx_description
1 polymer ?
#
loop_
_entity_poly.entity_id
_entity_poly.type
_entity_poly.pdbx_seq_one_letter_code
_entity_poly.pdbx_strand_id
1 'polypeptide(L)'
;MGERLVLSFHGLGPIPDGVVADERPYWCDEDVFISILDAIPGVSEASGIPIEITFDDGNASDAEIALPALAERDLTAAFFVCAGRIGSPGYLDAPAMADLLAADMRIGSHGWSHQDWRTVDEAVLTQEIETARHTIADAIGREVDEVAIPFGSYDRRVIGRLRRGGLTTVFTSDGGRAPSGGWLVPRQAYTVSWGSGSLEDFATEQVATTESVKRTVVRQLKRLR
;
A
#
# COMPACT_ATOMS: atom_id res chain seq x y z
N MET A 1 -20.69 11.94 -1.99
CA MET A 1 -19.23 11.75 -2.08
C MET A 1 -19.00 10.41 -2.73
N GLY A 2 -18.13 10.34 -3.74
CA GLY A 2 -17.82 9.08 -4.40
C GLY A 2 -16.99 8.15 -3.49
N GLU A 3 -16.86 6.91 -3.91
CA GLU A 3 -15.96 5.92 -3.31
C GLU A 3 -14.87 5.54 -4.33
N ARG A 4 -13.81 4.91 -3.84
CA ARG A 4 -12.73 4.34 -4.62
C ARG A 4 -12.29 3.01 -4.04
N LEU A 5 -11.79 2.12 -4.86
CA LEU A 5 -11.10 0.90 -4.44
C LEU A 5 -9.60 1.15 -4.50
N VAL A 6 -8.88 0.85 -3.43
CA VAL A 6 -7.42 0.96 -3.41
C VAL A 6 -6.84 -0.43 -3.22
N LEU A 7 -6.07 -0.88 -4.19
CA LEU A 7 -5.37 -2.17 -4.17
C LEU A 7 -3.99 -2.01 -3.53
N SER A 8 -3.53 -3.00 -2.81
CA SER A 8 -2.19 -3.04 -2.24
C SER A 8 -1.49 -4.33 -2.65
N PHE A 9 -0.38 -4.20 -3.34
CA PHE A 9 0.54 -5.28 -3.69
C PHE A 9 1.80 -5.17 -2.82
N HIS A 10 2.60 -6.24 -2.81
CA HIS A 10 3.90 -6.29 -2.15
C HIS A 10 4.95 -6.72 -3.19
N GLY A 11 5.55 -7.91 -3.06
CA GLY A 11 6.49 -8.36 -4.08
C GLY A 11 5.83 -8.95 -5.32
N LEU A 12 6.51 -8.85 -6.46
CA LEU A 12 6.07 -9.39 -7.75
C LEU A 12 7.08 -10.40 -8.30
N GLY A 13 6.58 -11.35 -9.08
CA GLY A 13 7.39 -12.37 -9.77
C GLY A 13 7.92 -13.45 -8.82
N PRO A 14 9.09 -14.04 -9.10
CA PRO A 14 9.64 -15.13 -8.29
C PRO A 14 9.89 -14.69 -6.85
N ILE A 15 9.43 -15.48 -5.89
CA ILE A 15 9.64 -15.19 -4.46
C ILE A 15 11.11 -15.37 -4.10
N PRO A 16 11.84 -14.32 -3.65
CA PRO A 16 13.23 -14.43 -3.26
C PRO A 16 13.46 -15.40 -2.10
N ASP A 17 14.66 -16.01 -2.05
CA ASP A 17 15.10 -16.74 -0.87
C ASP A 17 15.15 -15.77 0.34
N GLY A 18 14.59 -16.19 1.45
CA GLY A 18 14.57 -15.37 2.68
C GLY A 18 13.26 -14.62 2.95
N VAL A 19 12.32 -14.57 2.00
CA VAL A 19 10.97 -14.10 2.27
C VAL A 19 10.30 -15.04 3.29
N VAL A 20 9.90 -14.48 4.44
CA VAL A 20 9.29 -15.25 5.52
C VAL A 20 7.94 -15.84 5.12
N ALA A 21 7.57 -16.94 5.77
CA ALA A 21 6.38 -17.72 5.38
C ALA A 21 5.08 -16.88 5.38
N ASP A 22 4.96 -15.95 6.33
CA ASP A 22 3.77 -15.11 6.50
C ASP A 22 3.65 -14.01 5.42
N GLU A 23 4.74 -13.64 4.74
CA GLU A 23 4.74 -12.66 3.66
C GLU A 23 4.50 -13.29 2.28
N ARG A 24 4.83 -14.60 2.11
CA ARG A 24 4.66 -15.31 0.83
C ARG A 24 3.26 -15.23 0.23
N PRO A 25 2.15 -15.28 0.99
CA PRO A 25 0.80 -15.15 0.43
C PRO A 25 0.51 -13.81 -0.23
N TYR A 26 1.31 -12.77 0.04
CA TYR A 26 1.17 -11.42 -0.54
C TYR A 26 2.05 -11.22 -1.79
N TRP A 27 2.87 -12.22 -2.14
CA TRP A 27 3.67 -12.18 -3.36
C TRP A 27 2.81 -12.53 -4.56
N CYS A 28 2.87 -11.72 -5.62
CA CYS A 28 2.03 -11.88 -6.81
C CYS A 28 2.86 -12.36 -7.99
N ASP A 29 2.45 -13.44 -8.63
CA ASP A 29 3.04 -13.87 -9.90
C ASP A 29 2.87 -12.77 -10.96
N GLU A 30 3.87 -12.58 -11.82
CA GLU A 30 3.88 -11.51 -12.82
C GLU A 30 2.69 -11.62 -13.78
N ASP A 31 2.38 -12.81 -14.29
CA ASP A 31 1.23 -13.04 -15.19
C ASP A 31 -0.10 -12.69 -14.52
N VAL A 32 -0.23 -12.99 -13.22
CA VAL A 32 -1.42 -12.66 -12.44
C VAL A 32 -1.51 -11.15 -12.24
N PHE A 33 -0.41 -10.49 -11.91
CA PHE A 33 -0.34 -9.04 -11.79
C PHE A 33 -0.75 -8.34 -13.09
N ILE A 34 -0.18 -8.75 -14.22
CA ILE A 34 -0.52 -8.24 -15.55
C ILE A 34 -2.02 -8.40 -15.83
N SER A 35 -2.59 -9.58 -15.55
CA SER A 35 -4.01 -9.82 -15.79
C SER A 35 -4.92 -8.94 -14.93
N ILE A 36 -4.51 -8.61 -13.70
CA ILE A 36 -5.22 -7.66 -12.84
C ILE A 36 -5.16 -6.25 -13.43
N LEU A 37 -3.98 -5.79 -13.88
CA LEU A 37 -3.83 -4.48 -14.50
C LEU A 37 -4.70 -4.34 -15.75
N ASP A 38 -4.73 -5.36 -16.60
CA ASP A 38 -5.56 -5.39 -17.83
C ASP A 38 -7.06 -5.31 -17.54
N ALA A 39 -7.50 -5.85 -16.39
CA ALA A 39 -8.91 -5.83 -15.99
C ALA A 39 -9.35 -4.47 -15.39
N ILE A 40 -8.43 -3.68 -14.82
CA ILE A 40 -8.75 -2.43 -14.09
C ILE A 40 -9.64 -1.47 -14.89
N PRO A 41 -9.33 -1.11 -16.15
CA PRO A 41 -10.15 -0.15 -16.90
C PRO A 41 -11.60 -0.62 -17.07
N GLY A 42 -11.79 -1.88 -17.46
CA GLY A 42 -13.13 -2.45 -17.68
C GLY A 42 -13.94 -2.55 -16.38
N VAL A 43 -13.30 -2.97 -15.29
CA VAL A 43 -13.96 -3.07 -13.97
C VAL A 43 -14.30 -1.69 -13.42
N SER A 44 -13.41 -0.71 -13.57
CA SER A 44 -13.65 0.67 -13.13
C SER A 44 -14.79 1.30 -13.90
N GLU A 45 -14.87 1.11 -15.21
CA GLU A 45 -15.96 1.60 -16.06
C GLU A 45 -17.29 0.94 -15.68
N ALA A 46 -17.33 -0.38 -15.58
CA ALA A 46 -18.55 -1.15 -15.29
C ALA A 46 -19.12 -0.87 -13.90
N SER A 47 -18.26 -0.68 -12.89
CA SER A 47 -18.66 -0.40 -11.51
C SER A 47 -18.90 1.07 -11.21
N GLY A 48 -18.32 1.98 -12.01
CA GLY A 48 -18.24 3.41 -11.72
C GLY A 48 -17.33 3.76 -10.52
N ILE A 49 -16.49 2.81 -10.09
CA ILE A 49 -15.57 2.97 -8.94
C ILE A 49 -14.14 3.15 -9.45
N PRO A 50 -13.48 4.29 -9.20
CA PRO A 50 -12.06 4.45 -9.49
C PRO A 50 -11.22 3.42 -8.73
N ILE A 51 -10.25 2.82 -9.40
CA ILE A 51 -9.33 1.85 -8.82
C ILE A 51 -7.94 2.46 -8.78
N GLU A 52 -7.35 2.51 -7.59
CA GLU A 52 -5.98 2.97 -7.35
C GLU A 52 -5.08 1.79 -7.00
N ILE A 53 -3.81 1.89 -7.37
CA ILE A 53 -2.82 0.84 -7.17
C ILE A 53 -1.76 1.36 -6.20
N THR A 54 -1.41 0.53 -5.22
CA THR A 54 -0.34 0.82 -4.27
C THR A 54 0.56 -0.39 -4.08
N PHE A 55 1.83 -0.14 -3.72
CA PHE A 55 2.82 -1.16 -3.39
C PHE A 55 3.41 -0.87 -2.02
N ASP A 56 3.67 -1.91 -1.24
CA ASP A 56 4.30 -1.81 0.07
C ASP A 56 5.71 -2.43 0.06
N ASP A 57 6.51 -2.11 1.08
CA ASP A 57 7.86 -2.60 1.35
C ASP A 57 9.00 -1.97 0.55
N GLY A 58 8.77 -1.50 -0.68
CA GLY A 58 9.82 -0.99 -1.56
C GLY A 58 10.71 -2.10 -2.12
N ASN A 59 10.12 -3.19 -2.59
CA ASN A 59 10.82 -4.31 -3.19
C ASN A 59 11.47 -3.91 -4.54
N ALA A 60 12.56 -4.56 -4.94
CA ALA A 60 13.20 -4.32 -6.24
C ALA A 60 12.24 -4.56 -7.42
N SER A 61 11.30 -5.51 -7.27
CA SER A 61 10.25 -5.80 -8.26
C SER A 61 9.34 -4.61 -8.57
N ASP A 62 9.29 -3.59 -7.71
CA ASP A 62 8.53 -2.36 -7.95
C ASP A 62 9.08 -1.58 -9.16
N ALA A 63 10.40 -1.52 -9.29
CA ALA A 63 11.06 -0.91 -10.45
C ALA A 63 11.25 -1.89 -11.61
N GLU A 64 11.53 -3.17 -11.32
CA GLU A 64 11.88 -4.17 -12.33
C GLU A 64 10.64 -4.71 -13.08
N ILE A 65 9.51 -4.86 -12.39
CA ILE A 65 8.28 -5.46 -12.93
C ILE A 65 7.11 -4.47 -12.92
N ALA A 66 6.81 -3.84 -11.77
CA ALA A 66 5.63 -2.98 -11.68
C ALA A 66 5.73 -1.74 -12.54
N LEU A 67 6.85 -1.01 -12.50
CA LEU A 67 7.02 0.22 -13.27
C LEU A 67 6.79 0.03 -14.78
N PRO A 68 7.48 -0.89 -15.48
CA PRO A 68 7.24 -1.09 -16.91
C PRO A 68 5.79 -1.54 -17.21
N ALA A 69 5.23 -2.43 -16.40
CA ALA A 69 3.88 -2.93 -16.61
C ALA A 69 2.80 -1.83 -16.45
N LEU A 70 2.97 -0.92 -15.49
CA LEU A 70 2.09 0.24 -15.30
C LEU A 70 2.24 1.25 -16.44
N ALA A 71 3.47 1.58 -16.82
CA ALA A 71 3.76 2.54 -17.89
C ALA A 71 3.20 2.09 -19.24
N GLU A 72 3.27 0.81 -19.58
CA GLU A 72 2.68 0.24 -20.81
C GLU A 72 1.15 0.41 -20.89
N ARG A 73 0.49 0.67 -19.74
CA ARG A 73 -0.97 0.77 -19.61
C ARG A 73 -1.45 2.18 -19.24
N ASP A 74 -0.56 3.17 -19.23
CA ASP A 74 -0.85 4.52 -18.78
C ASP A 74 -1.48 4.55 -17.34
N LEU A 75 -1.07 3.59 -16.50
CA LEU A 75 -1.49 3.50 -15.10
C LEU A 75 -0.44 4.11 -14.17
N THR A 76 -0.90 4.71 -13.08
CA THR A 76 -0.03 5.24 -12.02
C THR A 76 -0.28 4.52 -10.69
N ALA A 77 0.73 4.53 -9.82
CA ALA A 77 0.65 3.91 -8.50
C ALA A 77 1.37 4.74 -7.43
N ALA A 78 1.15 4.37 -6.15
CA ALA A 78 1.95 4.86 -5.04
C ALA A 78 2.78 3.70 -4.45
N PHE A 79 4.05 3.97 -4.18
CA PHE A 79 5.01 3.01 -3.65
C PHE A 79 5.41 3.43 -2.24
N PHE A 80 5.10 2.60 -1.25
CA PHE A 80 5.38 2.84 0.16
C PHE A 80 6.64 2.10 0.59
N VAL A 81 7.71 2.85 0.82
CA VAL A 81 9.07 2.32 1.02
C VAL A 81 9.39 2.22 2.50
N CYS A 82 10.05 1.13 2.91
CA CYS A 82 10.69 1.01 4.21
C CYS A 82 12.07 1.70 4.17
N ALA A 83 12.22 2.82 4.88
CA ALA A 83 13.43 3.65 4.81
C ALA A 83 14.72 2.90 5.17
N GLY A 84 14.67 1.99 6.12
CA GLY A 84 15.82 1.19 6.53
C GLY A 84 16.24 0.11 5.53
N ARG A 85 15.45 -0.11 4.47
CA ARG A 85 15.73 -1.09 3.43
C ARG A 85 16.31 -0.47 2.15
N ILE A 86 16.26 0.86 1.99
CA ILE A 86 16.72 1.57 0.79
C ILE A 86 18.16 1.19 0.43
N GLY A 87 18.37 0.75 -0.80
CA GLY A 87 19.68 0.31 -1.30
C GLY A 87 20.18 -1.04 -0.79
N SER A 88 19.39 -1.74 0.01
CA SER A 88 19.69 -3.12 0.40
C SER A 88 19.37 -4.08 -0.74
N PRO A 89 20.07 -5.22 -0.85
CA PRO A 89 19.75 -6.23 -1.86
C PRO A 89 18.29 -6.66 -1.84
N GLY A 90 17.62 -6.61 -3.00
CA GLY A 90 16.21 -6.96 -3.14
C GLY A 90 15.22 -5.81 -2.88
N TYR A 91 15.71 -4.59 -2.60
CA TYR A 91 14.90 -3.41 -2.36
C TYR A 91 15.28 -2.24 -3.28
N LEU A 92 14.38 -1.27 -3.40
CA LEU A 92 14.59 -0.05 -4.16
C LEU A 92 15.80 0.74 -3.62
N ASP A 93 16.59 1.27 -4.53
CA ASP A 93 17.62 2.27 -4.24
C ASP A 93 17.18 3.67 -4.71
N ALA A 94 17.99 4.70 -4.45
CA ALA A 94 17.66 6.07 -4.83
C ALA A 94 17.50 6.26 -6.35
N PRO A 95 18.34 5.68 -7.24
CA PRO A 95 18.10 5.69 -8.68
C PRO A 95 16.75 5.09 -9.09
N ALA A 96 16.41 3.89 -8.60
CA ALA A 96 15.14 3.24 -8.90
C ALA A 96 13.92 4.07 -8.43
N MET A 97 14.03 4.70 -7.25
CA MET A 97 12.99 5.64 -6.78
C MET A 97 12.88 6.88 -7.68
N ALA A 98 14.00 7.38 -8.22
CA ALA A 98 13.98 8.49 -9.16
C ALA A 98 13.30 8.10 -10.50
N ASP A 99 13.50 6.87 -10.98
CA ASP A 99 12.82 6.36 -12.18
C ASP A 99 11.31 6.23 -11.97
N LEU A 100 10.87 5.77 -10.80
CA LEU A 100 9.45 5.76 -10.42
C LEU A 100 8.85 7.17 -10.47
N LEU A 101 9.52 8.15 -9.88
CA LEU A 101 9.05 9.55 -9.89
C LEU A 101 9.05 10.17 -11.28
N ALA A 102 10.02 9.83 -12.15
CA ALA A 102 10.09 10.29 -13.53
C ALA A 102 8.93 9.76 -14.40
N ALA A 103 8.33 8.65 -14.00
CA ALA A 103 7.15 8.04 -14.61
C ALA A 103 5.83 8.45 -13.91
N ASP A 104 5.79 9.60 -13.21
CA ASP A 104 4.63 10.14 -12.49
C ASP A 104 4.07 9.21 -11.38
N MET A 105 4.88 8.27 -10.89
CA MET A 105 4.53 7.49 -9.72
C MET A 105 4.73 8.30 -8.44
N ARG A 106 4.03 7.91 -7.37
CA ARG A 106 4.14 8.55 -6.05
C ARG A 106 4.97 7.67 -5.13
N ILE A 107 5.75 8.29 -4.24
CA ILE A 107 6.50 7.58 -3.20
C ILE A 107 6.03 8.07 -1.84
N GLY A 108 5.69 7.12 -0.99
CA GLY A 108 5.30 7.31 0.40
C GLY A 108 6.17 6.48 1.36
N SER A 109 5.85 6.53 2.65
CA SER A 109 6.57 5.80 3.68
C SER A 109 5.80 4.57 4.16
N HIS A 110 6.52 3.44 4.31
CA HIS A 110 6.03 2.24 5.00
C HIS A 110 6.77 2.00 6.32
N GLY A 111 7.25 3.06 6.93
CA GLY A 111 8.05 3.02 8.14
C GLY A 111 9.53 2.87 7.89
N TRP A 112 10.26 2.57 8.97
CA TRP A 112 11.70 2.34 8.92
C TRP A 112 12.03 0.87 8.64
N SER A 113 11.49 -0.04 9.47
CA SER A 113 11.87 -1.46 9.49
C SER A 113 10.69 -2.43 9.47
N HIS A 114 9.50 -1.94 9.05
CA HIS A 114 8.27 -2.74 8.94
C HIS A 114 7.85 -3.38 10.28
N GLN A 115 7.77 -2.58 11.35
CA GLN A 115 7.32 -3.04 12.66
C GLN A 115 5.83 -2.78 12.90
N ASP A 116 5.21 -3.55 13.79
CA ASP A 116 3.85 -3.22 14.28
C ASP A 116 3.93 -2.00 15.19
N TRP A 117 3.51 -0.83 14.69
CA TRP A 117 3.59 0.45 15.38
C TRP A 117 2.81 0.51 16.70
N ARG A 118 1.87 -0.39 16.93
CA ARG A 118 1.15 -0.48 18.20
C ARG A 118 1.99 -1.07 19.32
N THR A 119 2.95 -1.90 18.99
CA THR A 119 3.72 -2.69 19.97
C THR A 119 5.06 -2.07 20.33
N VAL A 120 5.52 -1.09 19.56
CA VAL A 120 6.81 -0.41 19.78
C VAL A 120 6.69 0.75 20.78
N ASP A 121 7.78 1.11 21.41
CA ASP A 121 7.87 2.29 22.29
C ASP A 121 7.88 3.61 21.50
N GLU A 122 7.85 4.75 22.20
CA GLU A 122 7.79 6.07 21.55
C GLU A 122 9.05 6.42 20.77
N ALA A 123 10.22 5.95 21.17
CA ALA A 123 11.47 6.23 20.45
C ALA A 123 11.49 5.50 19.11
N VAL A 124 11.14 4.21 19.14
CA VAL A 124 11.01 3.40 17.92
C VAL A 124 9.87 3.92 17.04
N LEU A 125 8.72 4.32 17.61
CA LEU A 125 7.63 4.90 16.83
C LEU A 125 8.03 6.21 16.15
N THR A 126 8.87 7.03 16.78
CA THR A 126 9.45 8.22 16.16
C THR A 126 10.33 7.85 14.96
N GLN A 127 11.17 6.83 15.12
CA GLN A 127 11.99 6.33 14.02
C GLN A 127 11.13 5.80 12.85
N GLU A 128 10.13 4.99 13.15
CA GLU A 128 9.24 4.38 12.16
C GLU A 128 8.42 5.42 11.38
N ILE A 129 7.95 6.49 12.03
CA ILE A 129 7.06 7.46 11.38
C ILE A 129 7.82 8.69 10.87
N GLU A 130 8.64 9.33 11.71
CA GLU A 130 9.22 10.65 11.39
C GLU A 130 10.58 10.51 10.71
N THR A 131 11.51 9.75 11.33
CA THR A 131 12.85 9.56 10.75
C THR A 131 12.76 8.85 9.39
N ALA A 132 11.90 7.84 9.26
CA ALA A 132 11.68 7.15 8.01
C ALA A 132 11.25 8.10 6.88
N ARG A 133 10.25 8.96 7.15
CA ARG A 133 9.76 9.94 6.16
C ARG A 133 10.84 10.91 5.72
N HIS A 134 11.60 11.46 6.67
CA HIS A 134 12.69 12.38 6.37
C HIS A 134 13.78 11.70 5.54
N THR A 135 14.16 10.47 5.89
CA THR A 135 15.16 9.70 5.14
C THR A 135 14.72 9.43 3.70
N ILE A 136 13.45 9.05 3.50
CA ILE A 136 12.90 8.87 2.14
C ILE A 136 12.89 10.23 1.41
N ALA A 137 12.42 11.30 2.07
CA ALA A 137 12.36 12.63 1.48
C ALA A 137 13.74 13.15 1.04
N ASP A 138 14.77 12.91 1.84
CA ASP A 138 16.16 13.25 1.51
C ASP A 138 16.66 12.44 0.29
N ALA A 139 16.30 11.15 0.22
CA ALA A 139 16.70 10.29 -0.88
C ALA A 139 16.04 10.66 -2.22
N ILE A 140 14.80 11.17 -2.20
CA ILE A 140 14.04 11.51 -3.41
C ILE A 140 13.99 13.02 -3.71
N GLY A 141 14.51 13.86 -2.82
CA GLY A 141 14.56 15.32 -2.98
C GLY A 141 13.20 16.02 -2.91
N ARG A 142 12.18 15.42 -2.29
CA ARG A 142 10.83 15.98 -2.14
C ARG A 142 10.14 15.47 -0.88
N GLU A 143 9.14 16.21 -0.39
CA GLU A 143 8.40 15.82 0.80
C GLU A 143 7.64 14.49 0.62
N VAL A 144 7.55 13.74 1.72
CA VAL A 144 6.76 12.51 1.83
C VAL A 144 5.60 12.78 2.79
N ASP A 145 4.40 12.84 2.26
CA ASP A 145 3.18 13.19 3.00
C ASP A 145 2.10 12.10 2.96
N GLU A 146 2.40 10.96 2.33
CA GLU A 146 1.59 9.75 2.33
C GLU A 146 2.31 8.62 3.09
N VAL A 147 1.54 7.87 3.87
CA VAL A 147 2.05 6.75 4.68
C VAL A 147 1.11 5.55 4.57
N ALA A 148 1.68 4.36 4.40
CA ALA A 148 0.99 3.10 4.62
C ALA A 148 1.41 2.49 5.95
N ILE A 149 0.44 2.13 6.80
CA ILE A 149 0.71 1.56 8.12
C ILE A 149 1.07 0.07 7.98
N PRO A 150 2.27 -0.38 8.44
CA PRO A 150 2.63 -1.78 8.43
C PRO A 150 1.57 -2.67 9.09
N PHE A 151 1.24 -3.81 8.43
CA PHE A 151 0.19 -4.74 8.83
C PHE A 151 -1.22 -4.13 8.94
N GLY A 152 -1.43 -2.86 8.56
CA GLY A 152 -2.66 -2.12 8.88
C GLY A 152 -2.93 -2.06 10.38
N SER A 153 -1.89 -2.09 11.22
CA SER A 153 -1.97 -2.21 12.67
C SER A 153 -1.86 -0.83 13.35
N TYR A 154 -2.98 -0.30 13.85
CA TYR A 154 -3.03 1.02 14.48
C TYR A 154 -3.98 1.07 15.67
N ASP A 155 -3.74 2.05 16.55
CA ASP A 155 -4.56 2.43 17.69
C ASP A 155 -4.67 3.96 17.77
N ARG A 156 -5.25 4.48 18.84
CA ARG A 156 -5.40 5.94 19.07
C ARG A 156 -4.05 6.66 19.18
N ARG A 157 -3.02 6.01 19.72
CA ARG A 157 -1.67 6.55 19.87
C ARG A 157 -1.04 6.76 18.49
N VAL A 158 -1.05 5.71 17.67
CA VAL A 158 -0.53 5.75 16.29
C VAL A 158 -1.28 6.79 15.45
N ILE A 159 -2.61 6.75 15.43
CA ILE A 159 -3.42 7.72 14.69
C ILE A 159 -3.17 9.16 15.17
N GLY A 160 -3.07 9.37 16.48
CA GLY A 160 -2.76 10.68 17.05
C GLY A 160 -1.39 11.20 16.61
N ARG A 161 -0.39 10.31 16.49
CA ARG A 161 0.95 10.64 16.00
C ARG A 161 0.93 11.04 14.52
N LEU A 162 0.30 10.21 13.68
CA LEU A 162 0.18 10.45 12.24
C LEU A 162 -0.56 11.76 11.92
N ARG A 163 -1.62 12.09 12.67
CA ARG A 163 -2.36 13.37 12.49
C ARG A 163 -1.49 14.59 12.77
N ARG A 164 -0.61 14.52 13.79
CA ARG A 164 0.32 15.62 14.11
C ARG A 164 1.47 15.73 13.10
N GLY A 165 1.74 14.68 12.34
CA GLY A 165 2.81 14.61 11.36
C GLY A 165 2.55 15.34 10.03
N GLY A 166 1.39 16.02 9.86
CA GLY A 166 1.08 16.79 8.64
C GLY A 166 0.83 15.93 7.40
N LEU A 167 0.44 14.66 7.58
CA LEU A 167 0.17 13.74 6.47
C LEU A 167 -1.11 14.10 5.74
N THR A 168 -1.09 14.01 4.41
CA THR A 168 -2.26 14.18 3.54
C THR A 168 -3.12 12.93 3.49
N THR A 169 -2.49 11.76 3.48
CA THR A 169 -3.18 10.47 3.39
C THR A 169 -2.45 9.41 4.20
N VAL A 170 -3.23 8.59 4.90
CA VAL A 170 -2.75 7.43 5.65
C VAL A 170 -3.50 6.19 5.17
N PHE A 171 -2.78 5.20 4.69
CA PHE A 171 -3.32 3.96 4.17
C PHE A 171 -3.27 2.84 5.21
N THR A 172 -4.31 2.01 5.24
CA THR A 172 -4.40 0.82 6.09
C THR A 172 -4.69 -0.42 5.25
N SER A 173 -4.63 -1.61 5.87
CA SER A 173 -5.00 -2.88 5.25
C SER A 173 -6.36 -3.40 5.77
N ASP A 174 -7.29 -2.50 6.03
CA ASP A 174 -8.60 -2.85 6.60
C ASP A 174 -9.60 -3.44 5.57
N GLY A 175 -9.23 -3.44 4.30
CA GLY A 175 -10.06 -3.93 3.20
C GLY A 175 -11.29 -3.08 2.87
N GLY A 176 -11.93 -3.39 1.74
CA GLY A 176 -13.11 -2.68 1.24
C GLY A 176 -12.79 -1.35 0.58
N ARG A 177 -13.86 -0.63 0.20
CA ARG A 177 -13.76 0.66 -0.49
C ARG A 177 -13.50 1.81 0.48
N ALA A 178 -12.88 2.84 -0.04
CA ALA A 178 -12.55 4.09 0.67
C ALA A 178 -13.45 5.22 0.17
N PRO A 179 -13.86 6.17 1.05
CA PRO A 179 -14.44 7.42 0.59
C PRO A 179 -13.40 8.24 -0.17
N SER A 180 -13.81 8.87 -1.29
CA SER A 180 -12.96 9.81 -2.00
C SER A 180 -12.60 11.00 -1.08
N GLY A 181 -11.29 11.31 -0.96
CA GLY A 181 -10.79 12.37 -0.09
C GLY A 181 -10.73 12.02 1.40
N GLY A 182 -10.88 10.76 1.79
CA GLY A 182 -10.67 10.32 3.16
C GLY A 182 -9.20 10.38 3.57
N TRP A 183 -8.89 10.89 4.78
CA TRP A 183 -7.53 10.91 5.31
C TRP A 183 -7.01 9.52 5.69
N LEU A 184 -7.87 8.65 6.25
CA LEU A 184 -7.56 7.26 6.59
C LEU A 184 -8.23 6.35 5.56
N VAL A 185 -7.42 5.74 4.72
CA VAL A 185 -7.83 5.04 3.49
C VAL A 185 -7.63 3.53 3.65
N PRO A 186 -8.69 2.74 3.74
CA PRO A 186 -8.58 1.29 3.70
C PRO A 186 -8.18 0.81 2.32
N ARG A 187 -7.32 -0.23 2.28
CA ARG A 187 -6.88 -0.87 1.04
C ARG A 187 -7.24 -2.33 1.04
N GLN A 188 -7.46 -2.88 -0.14
CA GLN A 188 -7.62 -4.29 -0.37
C GLN A 188 -6.27 -4.89 -0.76
N ALA A 189 -5.63 -5.61 0.18
CA ALA A 189 -4.36 -6.27 -0.10
C ALA A 189 -4.57 -7.48 -1.02
N TYR A 190 -3.70 -7.59 -2.03
CA TYR A 190 -3.58 -8.80 -2.83
C TYR A 190 -3.13 -9.96 -1.96
N THR A 191 -3.68 -11.13 -2.22
CA THR A 191 -3.18 -12.40 -1.72
C THR A 191 -3.34 -13.49 -2.79
N VAL A 192 -2.53 -14.53 -2.73
CA VAL A 192 -2.63 -15.70 -3.63
C VAL A 192 -4.00 -16.40 -3.59
N SER A 193 -4.86 -16.04 -2.64
CA SER A 193 -6.24 -16.52 -2.59
C SER A 193 -7.21 -15.78 -3.50
N TRP A 194 -6.77 -14.71 -4.17
CA TRP A 194 -7.62 -14.01 -5.14
C TRP A 194 -7.91 -14.94 -6.32
N GLY A 195 -9.21 -15.16 -6.61
CA GLY A 195 -9.67 -15.86 -7.80
C GLY A 195 -9.97 -14.90 -8.95
N SER A 196 -10.28 -15.47 -10.10
CA SER A 196 -10.90 -14.72 -11.22
C SER A 196 -12.20 -14.09 -10.73
N GLY A 197 -12.39 -12.79 -10.94
CA GLY A 197 -13.56 -12.05 -10.46
C GLY A 197 -13.37 -11.36 -9.10
N SER A 198 -12.27 -11.60 -8.38
CA SER A 198 -12.03 -10.92 -7.09
C SER A 198 -12.01 -9.40 -7.23
N LEU A 199 -11.47 -8.86 -8.32
CA LEU A 199 -11.43 -7.42 -8.56
C LEU A 199 -12.84 -6.84 -8.74
N GLU A 200 -13.69 -7.51 -9.54
CA GLU A 200 -15.08 -7.16 -9.75
C GLU A 200 -15.88 -7.23 -8.44
N ASP A 201 -15.67 -8.29 -7.65
CA ASP A 201 -16.33 -8.46 -6.36
C ASP A 201 -16.02 -7.30 -5.41
N PHE A 202 -14.74 -6.87 -5.33
CA PHE A 202 -14.35 -5.74 -4.50
C PHE A 202 -14.90 -4.40 -5.03
N ALA A 203 -14.92 -4.21 -6.34
CA ALA A 203 -15.42 -2.99 -6.97
C ALA A 203 -16.95 -2.87 -6.85
N THR A 204 -17.68 -3.98 -6.85
CA THR A 204 -19.15 -3.98 -6.77
C THR A 204 -19.69 -4.18 -5.35
N GLU A 205 -18.83 -4.36 -4.33
CA GLU A 205 -19.24 -4.68 -2.94
C GLU A 205 -20.11 -5.94 -2.79
N GLN A 206 -20.00 -6.89 -3.68
CA GLN A 206 -20.65 -8.19 -3.50
C GLN A 206 -20.03 -9.02 -2.34
N VAL A 207 -19.05 -8.45 -1.65
CA VAL A 207 -18.55 -8.98 -0.38
C VAL A 207 -19.71 -9.02 0.63
N ALA A 208 -20.06 -10.21 1.10
CA ALA A 208 -21.21 -10.46 1.96
C ALA A 208 -21.37 -9.37 3.04
N THR A 209 -22.58 -8.84 3.20
CA THR A 209 -22.94 -7.74 4.12
C THR A 209 -22.38 -7.93 5.54
N THR A 210 -22.22 -9.19 5.96
CA THR A 210 -21.61 -9.59 7.25
C THR A 210 -20.12 -9.25 7.35
N GLU A 211 -19.34 -9.34 6.26
CA GLU A 211 -17.92 -8.98 6.27
C GLU A 211 -17.71 -7.46 6.24
N SER A 212 -18.53 -6.74 5.49
CA SER A 212 -18.53 -5.28 5.46
C SER A 212 -18.81 -4.70 6.86
N VAL A 213 -19.80 -5.24 7.56
CA VAL A 213 -20.12 -4.85 8.96
C VAL A 213 -18.97 -5.21 9.90
N LYS A 214 -18.38 -6.41 9.80
CA LYS A 214 -17.21 -6.79 10.61
C LYS A 214 -16.02 -5.83 10.38
N ARG A 215 -15.71 -5.49 9.15
CA ARG A 215 -14.63 -4.54 8.80
C ARG A 215 -14.90 -3.16 9.42
N THR A 216 -16.13 -2.66 9.33
CA THR A 216 -16.50 -1.37 9.92
C THR A 216 -16.35 -1.39 11.45
N VAL A 217 -16.82 -2.44 12.09
CA VAL A 217 -16.68 -2.62 13.56
C VAL A 217 -15.22 -2.72 13.97
N VAL A 218 -14.41 -3.51 13.25
CA VAL A 218 -12.97 -3.65 13.52
C VAL A 218 -12.24 -2.31 13.36
N ARG A 219 -12.54 -1.54 12.31
CA ARG A 219 -11.99 -0.17 12.13
C ARG A 219 -12.35 0.74 13.29
N GLN A 220 -13.61 0.73 13.74
CA GLN A 220 -14.03 1.54 14.89
C GLN A 220 -13.34 1.10 16.17
N LEU A 221 -13.24 -0.20 16.43
CA LEU A 221 -12.53 -0.73 17.60
C LEU A 221 -11.03 -0.37 17.58
N LYS A 222 -10.36 -0.44 16.43
CA LYS A 222 -8.96 0.02 16.28
C LYS A 222 -8.80 1.51 16.60
N ARG A 223 -9.77 2.35 16.23
CA ARG A 223 -9.75 3.80 16.52
C ARG A 223 -10.03 4.14 17.98
N LEU A 224 -10.67 3.24 18.71
CA LEU A 224 -11.07 3.45 20.11
C LEU A 224 -10.10 2.85 21.12
N ARG A 225 -9.22 1.93 20.71
CA ARG A 225 -8.11 1.38 21.51
C ARG A 225 -6.94 2.36 21.48
#